data_039b2a27188a64f5e465fee3c6c7b342
#
_entry.id   039b2a27188a64f5e465fee3c6c7b342
#
_cell.length_a   1.000
_cell.length_b   1.000
_cell.length_c   1.000
_cell.angle_alpha   90.00
_cell.angle_beta   90.00
_cell.angle_gamma   90.00
#
_symmetry.space_group_name_H-M   'P 1'
#
loop_
_entity.id
_entity.type
_entity.pdbx_description
1 polymer ?
#
loop_
_entity_poly.entity_id
_entity_poly.type
_entity_poly.pdbx_seq_one_letter_code
_entity_poly.pdbx_strand_id
1 'polypeptide(L)'
;FNDRFSGRLHYNTGGRLNNGLIRLGHNVLSISDRDIVNKSKSFRDPKGIKSLQNSIIESFNNFNPDHIILGHADAVSLETLDYLKSKKNNLKMSQWFLDPLGINGPDYIKNTKRISDKKDFMNATFLTTDPKSLSLDIPNSYFIPNPCDHSFEILKNYENSCENDIFFAMSHGVHRGGLKDGKTDNREQFINKLIKKNKDLKFDIYGMNNVQPI
;
A
#
# COMPACT_ATOMS: atom_id res chain seq x y z
N PHE A 1 2.66 -2.41 8.25
CA PHE A 1 2.71 -0.96 7.97
C PHE A 1 4.09 -0.56 7.49
N ASN A 2 4.22 0.62 6.98
CA ASN A 2 5.49 1.17 6.55
C ASN A 2 5.57 2.61 7.05
N ASP A 3 6.10 2.79 8.24
CA ASP A 3 6.27 4.11 8.85
C ASP A 3 7.36 4.91 8.17
N ARG A 4 8.13 4.24 7.33
CA ARG A 4 9.26 4.74 6.57
C ARG A 4 9.90 5.99 7.17
N PHE A 5 11.09 5.83 7.71
CA PHE A 5 11.90 6.96 8.13
C PHE A 5 11.29 7.78 9.27
N SER A 6 11.02 7.10 10.39
CA SER A 6 10.64 7.79 11.63
C SER A 6 9.34 8.59 11.52
N GLY A 7 8.31 8.00 10.93
CA GLY A 7 6.97 8.57 10.87
C GLY A 7 6.69 9.43 9.64
N ARG A 8 7.61 9.56 8.70
CA ARG A 8 7.42 10.37 7.48
C ARG A 8 6.16 10.01 6.67
N LEU A 9 5.70 8.78 6.77
CA LEU A 9 4.50 8.29 6.09
C LEU A 9 3.44 7.80 7.07
N HIS A 10 3.29 8.45 8.22
CA HIS A 10 2.31 8.08 9.26
C HIS A 10 0.86 8.06 8.74
N TYR A 11 0.55 8.90 7.74
CA TYR A 11 -0.76 8.97 7.09
C TYR A 11 -0.92 8.02 5.89
N ASN A 12 -0.06 7.01 5.78
CA ASN A 12 -0.17 6.01 4.72
C ASN A 12 -1.44 5.15 4.88
N THR A 13 -1.76 4.37 3.86
CA THR A 13 -2.95 3.53 3.84
C THR A 13 -3.02 2.55 5.01
N GLY A 14 -1.89 2.00 5.43
CA GLY A 14 -1.82 1.15 6.62
C GLY A 14 -2.24 1.89 7.88
N GLY A 15 -1.81 3.15 8.06
CA GLY A 15 -2.22 4.01 9.16
C GLY A 15 -3.72 4.29 9.16
N ARG A 16 -4.31 4.54 7.98
CA ARG A 16 -5.77 4.73 7.84
C ARG A 16 -6.55 3.49 8.23
N LEU A 17 -6.14 2.32 7.78
CA LEU A 17 -6.75 1.04 8.18
C LEU A 17 -6.62 0.80 9.68
N ASN A 18 -5.44 1.04 10.26
CA ASN A 18 -5.20 0.94 11.69
C ASN A 18 -6.18 1.82 12.49
N ASN A 19 -6.28 3.09 12.13
CA ASN A 19 -7.16 4.03 12.78
C ASN A 19 -8.63 3.65 12.64
N GLY A 20 -9.03 3.13 11.47
CA GLY A 20 -10.37 2.62 11.24
C GLY A 20 -10.70 1.44 12.15
N LEU A 21 -9.80 0.48 12.29
CA LEU A 21 -9.98 -0.67 13.18
C LEU A 21 -10.06 -0.26 14.66
N ILE A 22 -9.21 0.66 15.11
CA ILE A 22 -9.27 1.17 16.48
C ILE A 22 -10.63 1.85 16.76
N ARG A 23 -11.15 2.65 15.82
CA ARG A 23 -12.47 3.29 15.96
C ARG A 23 -13.63 2.29 15.98
N LEU A 24 -13.45 1.12 15.37
CA LEU A 24 -14.39 0.01 15.45
C LEU A 24 -14.28 -0.79 16.75
N GLY A 25 -13.40 -0.37 17.68
CA GLY A 25 -13.23 -1.00 18.99
C GLY A 25 -12.26 -2.17 19.02
N HIS A 26 -11.44 -2.37 17.97
CA HIS A 26 -10.42 -3.40 17.96
C HIS A 26 -9.13 -2.93 18.64
N ASN A 27 -8.48 -3.84 19.38
CA ASN A 27 -7.09 -3.65 19.79
C ASN A 27 -6.19 -3.93 18.61
N VAL A 28 -5.31 -3.00 18.25
CA VAL A 28 -4.45 -3.13 17.07
C VAL A 28 -2.98 -2.96 17.44
N LEU A 29 -2.18 -3.94 17.10
CA LEU A 29 -0.72 -3.86 17.16
C LEU A 29 -0.17 -3.71 15.74
N SER A 30 0.41 -2.56 15.46
CA SER A 30 1.02 -2.25 14.14
C SER A 30 2.47 -2.71 14.09
N ILE A 31 2.84 -3.39 13.01
CA ILE A 31 4.21 -3.80 12.74
C ILE A 31 4.63 -3.22 11.39
N SER A 32 5.71 -2.44 11.36
CA SER A 32 6.33 -1.94 10.14
C SER A 32 7.50 -2.86 9.73
N ASP A 33 7.25 -3.78 8.80
CA ASP A 33 8.22 -4.76 8.33
C ASP A 33 9.50 -4.09 7.80
N ARG A 34 9.35 -3.07 6.97
CA ARG A 34 10.48 -2.37 6.34
C ARG A 34 11.32 -1.57 7.32
N ASP A 35 10.70 -1.00 8.36
CA ASP A 35 11.43 -0.25 9.37
C ASP A 35 12.20 -1.18 10.28
N ILE A 36 11.62 -2.31 10.69
CA ILE A 36 12.32 -3.34 11.46
C ILE A 36 13.50 -3.86 10.67
N VAL A 37 13.30 -4.28 9.42
CA VAL A 37 14.37 -4.73 8.53
C VAL A 37 15.51 -3.70 8.44
N ASN A 38 15.17 -2.42 8.30
CA ASN A 38 16.18 -1.37 8.17
C ASN A 38 16.97 -1.10 9.46
N LYS A 39 16.26 -1.09 10.59
CA LYS A 39 16.86 -0.79 11.91
C LYS A 39 17.63 -1.96 12.50
N SER A 40 17.30 -3.19 12.11
CA SER A 40 17.86 -4.42 12.68
C SER A 40 19.04 -5.00 11.92
N LYS A 41 19.54 -4.30 10.90
CA LYS A 41 20.72 -4.72 10.16
C LYS A 41 21.93 -4.78 11.07
N SER A 42 22.59 -5.93 11.09
CA SER A 42 23.77 -6.19 11.90
C SER A 42 24.73 -7.15 11.19
N PHE A 43 25.90 -7.35 11.74
CA PHE A 43 26.86 -8.33 11.20
C PHE A 43 26.26 -9.75 11.13
N ARG A 44 25.40 -10.12 12.09
CA ARG A 44 24.74 -11.44 12.17
C ARG A 44 23.46 -11.53 11.34
N ASP A 45 22.86 -10.40 11.01
CA ASP A 45 21.65 -10.30 10.17
C ASP A 45 21.79 -9.10 9.21
N PRO A 46 22.63 -9.22 8.16
CA PRO A 46 22.96 -8.11 7.27
C PRO A 46 21.74 -7.53 6.52
N LYS A 47 20.70 -8.35 6.38
CA LYS A 47 19.45 -7.94 5.73
C LYS A 47 18.37 -7.52 6.72
N GLY A 48 18.50 -7.78 8.03
CA GLY A 48 17.49 -7.52 9.05
C GLY A 48 16.25 -8.42 8.95
N ILE A 49 16.27 -9.44 8.08
CA ILE A 49 15.11 -10.31 7.81
C ILE A 49 14.86 -11.27 8.96
N LYS A 50 15.91 -11.87 9.53
CA LYS A 50 15.79 -12.78 10.67
C LYS A 50 15.20 -12.06 11.88
N SER A 51 15.67 -10.86 12.15
CA SER A 51 15.18 -10.01 13.23
C SER A 51 13.70 -9.67 13.06
N LEU A 52 13.25 -9.43 11.81
CA LEU A 52 11.83 -9.21 11.52
C LEU A 52 11.00 -10.44 11.88
N GLN A 53 11.40 -11.64 11.43
CA GLN A 53 10.63 -12.86 11.72
C GLN A 53 10.52 -13.08 13.24
N ASN A 54 11.62 -12.91 13.96
CA ASN A 54 11.63 -13.02 15.43
C ASN A 54 10.68 -12.00 16.07
N SER A 55 10.74 -10.72 15.65
CA SER A 55 9.84 -9.68 16.17
C SER A 55 8.37 -10.00 15.91
N ILE A 56 8.03 -10.57 14.75
CA ILE A 56 6.66 -11.00 14.43
C ILE A 56 6.22 -12.11 15.38
N ILE A 57 7.06 -13.13 15.58
CA ILE A 57 6.77 -14.26 16.47
C ILE A 57 6.61 -13.81 17.92
N GLU A 58 7.50 -12.96 18.43
CA GLU A 58 7.42 -12.39 19.76
C GLU A 58 6.14 -11.55 19.94
N SER A 59 5.86 -10.69 18.98
CA SER A 59 4.63 -9.88 18.98
C SER A 59 3.38 -10.75 18.97
N PHE A 60 3.36 -11.82 18.19
CA PHE A 60 2.29 -12.78 18.15
C PHE A 60 2.08 -13.46 19.50
N ASN A 61 3.15 -13.94 20.13
CA ASN A 61 3.09 -14.62 21.43
C ASN A 61 2.60 -13.68 22.54
N ASN A 62 3.04 -12.43 22.53
CA ASN A 62 2.70 -11.44 23.57
C ASN A 62 1.29 -10.85 23.37
N PHE A 63 0.92 -10.54 22.13
CA PHE A 63 -0.35 -9.88 21.81
C PHE A 63 -1.50 -10.89 21.62
N ASN A 64 -1.19 -12.13 21.22
CA ASN A 64 -2.16 -13.21 20.95
C ASN A 64 -3.30 -12.77 20.01
N PRO A 65 -3.04 -12.29 18.81
CA PRO A 65 -4.06 -11.73 17.93
C PRO A 65 -5.06 -12.79 17.45
N ASP A 66 -6.31 -12.39 17.24
CA ASP A 66 -7.33 -13.22 16.58
C ASP A 66 -7.23 -13.11 15.06
N HIS A 67 -6.69 -11.99 14.57
CA HIS A 67 -6.58 -11.71 13.15
C HIS A 67 -5.26 -11.00 12.83
N ILE A 68 -4.60 -11.47 11.79
CA ILE A 68 -3.41 -10.83 11.21
C ILE A 68 -3.78 -10.25 9.84
N ILE A 69 -3.50 -8.97 9.64
CA ILE A 69 -3.76 -8.28 8.38
C ILE A 69 -2.42 -7.91 7.74
N LEU A 70 -2.15 -8.45 6.57
CA LEU A 70 -0.93 -8.18 5.82
C LEU A 70 -1.18 -7.09 4.77
N GLY A 71 -0.29 -6.09 4.73
CA GLY A 71 -0.14 -5.23 3.56
C GLY A 71 0.73 -5.92 2.50
N HIS A 72 1.69 -5.20 1.90
CA HIS A 72 2.64 -5.84 0.97
C HIS A 72 3.42 -6.98 1.63
N ALA A 73 3.90 -6.76 2.86
CA ALA A 73 4.58 -7.76 3.70
C ALA A 73 5.65 -8.57 2.93
N ASP A 74 6.44 -7.87 2.09
CA ASP A 74 7.43 -8.49 1.19
C ASP A 74 8.54 -9.22 1.94
N ALA A 75 8.82 -8.81 3.17
CA ALA A 75 9.88 -9.36 4.00
C ALA A 75 9.40 -10.42 4.99
N VAL A 76 8.10 -10.68 5.07
CA VAL A 76 7.53 -11.73 5.92
C VAL A 76 7.61 -13.06 5.18
N SER A 77 8.24 -14.04 5.80
CA SER A 77 8.42 -15.37 5.18
C SER A 77 7.19 -16.25 5.31
N LEU A 78 7.03 -17.19 4.36
CA LEU A 78 5.92 -18.15 4.38
C LEU A 78 6.05 -19.10 5.58
N GLU A 79 7.27 -19.46 5.96
CA GLU A 79 7.55 -20.30 7.13
C GLU A 79 7.08 -19.61 8.42
N THR A 80 7.22 -18.27 8.49
CA THR A 80 6.69 -17.52 9.64
C THR A 80 5.17 -17.58 9.66
N LEU A 81 4.49 -17.38 8.51
CA LEU A 81 3.04 -17.47 8.44
C LEU A 81 2.52 -18.86 8.81
N ASP A 82 3.19 -19.91 8.32
CA ASP A 82 2.88 -21.30 8.67
C ASP A 82 3.03 -21.56 10.17
N TYR A 83 4.15 -21.12 10.76
CA TYR A 83 4.38 -21.21 12.19
C TYR A 83 3.25 -20.54 12.99
N LEU A 84 2.87 -19.31 12.66
CA LEU A 84 1.81 -18.59 13.37
C LEU A 84 0.47 -19.33 13.28
N LYS A 85 0.14 -19.84 12.10
CA LYS A 85 -1.08 -20.62 11.87
C LYS A 85 -1.10 -21.94 12.65
N SER A 86 0.05 -22.60 12.76
CA SER A 86 0.19 -23.83 13.55
C SER A 86 0.04 -23.61 15.06
N LYS A 87 0.33 -22.40 15.57
CA LYS A 87 0.24 -22.06 16.99
C LYS A 87 -1.17 -21.70 17.45
N LYS A 88 -2.03 -21.24 16.55
CA LYS A 88 -3.40 -20.82 16.89
C LYS A 88 -4.36 -21.27 15.78
N ASN A 89 -5.07 -22.38 15.99
CA ASN A 89 -5.94 -23.01 14.98
C ASN A 89 -7.06 -22.11 14.45
N ASN A 90 -7.55 -21.20 15.27
CA ASN A 90 -8.61 -20.26 14.89
C ASN A 90 -8.09 -18.90 14.40
N LEU A 91 -6.76 -18.75 14.24
CA LEU A 91 -6.16 -17.54 13.71
C LEU A 91 -6.67 -17.25 12.29
N LYS A 92 -7.20 -16.04 12.11
CA LYS A 92 -7.58 -15.54 10.80
C LYS A 92 -6.43 -14.71 10.22
N MET A 93 -6.23 -14.85 8.91
CA MET A 93 -5.27 -14.04 8.18
C MET A 93 -5.95 -13.42 6.97
N SER A 94 -5.69 -12.15 6.72
CA SER A 94 -6.09 -11.49 5.48
C SER A 94 -4.96 -10.65 4.92
N GLN A 95 -5.06 -10.33 3.66
CA GLN A 95 -4.15 -9.38 3.00
C GLN A 95 -4.94 -8.32 2.26
N TRP A 96 -4.34 -7.14 2.11
CA TRP A 96 -4.87 -6.07 1.30
C TRP A 96 -3.82 -5.55 0.32
N PHE A 97 -4.27 -5.14 -0.86
CA PHE A 97 -3.36 -4.71 -1.91
C PHE A 97 -3.98 -3.55 -2.72
N LEU A 98 -3.19 -2.49 -2.92
CA LEU A 98 -3.67 -1.23 -3.51
C LEU A 98 -3.10 -0.92 -4.88
N ASP A 99 -1.99 -1.56 -5.25
CA ASP A 99 -1.37 -1.29 -6.55
C ASP A 99 -2.22 -1.94 -7.67
N PRO A 100 -2.21 -1.37 -8.88
CA PRO A 100 -2.93 -1.92 -10.02
C PRO A 100 -2.52 -3.37 -10.32
N LEU A 101 -3.52 -4.22 -10.59
CA LEU A 101 -3.37 -5.64 -10.95
C LEU A 101 -3.83 -5.93 -12.38
N GLY A 102 -4.03 -4.91 -13.20
CA GLY A 102 -4.33 -5.09 -14.62
C GLY A 102 -3.12 -5.69 -15.37
N ILE A 103 -3.38 -6.58 -16.33
CA ILE A 103 -2.34 -7.31 -17.08
C ILE A 103 -1.34 -6.39 -17.78
N ASN A 104 -1.77 -5.22 -18.21
CA ASN A 104 -0.94 -4.19 -18.83
C ASN A 104 -0.46 -3.13 -17.83
N GLY A 105 -0.74 -3.33 -16.55
CA GLY A 105 -0.38 -2.38 -15.49
C GLY A 105 1.11 -2.44 -15.13
N PRO A 106 1.62 -1.37 -14.51
CA PRO A 106 2.99 -1.33 -14.04
C PRO A 106 3.20 -2.40 -12.96
N ASP A 107 4.37 -3.07 -13.02
CA ASP A 107 4.77 -4.08 -12.05
C ASP A 107 3.76 -5.27 -11.89
N TYR A 108 2.93 -5.55 -12.92
CA TYR A 108 1.90 -6.60 -12.89
C TYR A 108 2.43 -7.94 -12.33
N ILE A 109 3.51 -8.48 -12.92
CA ILE A 109 4.09 -9.77 -12.52
C ILE A 109 4.50 -9.74 -11.04
N LYS A 110 5.14 -8.66 -10.60
CA LYS A 110 5.60 -8.52 -9.23
C LYS A 110 4.43 -8.40 -8.25
N ASN A 111 3.42 -7.62 -8.61
CA ASN A 111 2.25 -7.37 -7.77
C ASN A 111 1.40 -8.63 -7.63
N THR A 112 1.15 -9.32 -8.73
CA THR A 112 0.40 -10.59 -8.71
C THR A 112 1.11 -11.67 -7.92
N LYS A 113 2.44 -11.79 -8.07
CA LYS A 113 3.25 -12.71 -7.28
C LYS A 113 3.14 -12.47 -5.77
N ARG A 114 3.19 -11.21 -5.32
CA ARG A 114 3.05 -10.86 -3.89
C ARG A 114 1.77 -11.39 -3.26
N ILE A 115 0.68 -11.35 -4.01
CA ILE A 115 -0.62 -11.83 -3.56
C ILE A 115 -0.68 -13.35 -3.62
N SER A 116 -0.27 -13.93 -4.76
CA SER A 116 -0.35 -15.35 -5.01
C SER A 116 0.53 -16.17 -4.08
N ASP A 117 1.72 -15.70 -3.75
CA ASP A 117 2.65 -16.41 -2.86
C ASP A 117 2.06 -16.65 -1.45
N LYS A 118 1.11 -15.83 -1.02
CA LYS A 118 0.53 -15.90 0.32
C LYS A 118 -0.92 -16.39 0.34
N LYS A 119 -1.55 -16.59 -0.82
CA LYS A 119 -2.99 -16.84 -0.94
C LYS A 119 -3.50 -18.00 -0.09
N ASP A 120 -2.71 -19.07 0.03
CA ASP A 120 -3.10 -20.29 0.76
C ASP A 120 -3.15 -20.11 2.29
N PHE A 121 -2.54 -19.05 2.79
CA PHE A 121 -2.63 -18.64 4.20
C PHE A 121 -3.82 -17.75 4.49
N MET A 122 -4.40 -17.11 3.44
CA MET A 122 -5.38 -16.04 3.61
C MET A 122 -6.81 -16.57 3.68
N ASN A 123 -7.56 -16.09 4.67
CA ASN A 123 -9.00 -16.26 4.74
C ASN A 123 -9.74 -15.24 3.85
N ALA A 124 -9.12 -14.09 3.59
CA ALA A 124 -9.66 -13.07 2.70
C ALA A 124 -8.53 -12.24 2.07
N THR A 125 -8.75 -11.80 0.84
CA THR A 125 -7.85 -10.88 0.11
C THR A 125 -8.65 -9.67 -0.33
N PHE A 126 -8.23 -8.47 0.08
CA PHE A 126 -8.88 -7.21 -0.24
C PHE A 126 -8.09 -6.45 -1.30
N LEU A 127 -8.74 -6.09 -2.40
CA LEU A 127 -8.11 -5.49 -3.57
C LEU A 127 -8.81 -4.20 -3.98
N THR A 128 -8.05 -3.20 -4.42
CA THR A 128 -8.61 -2.01 -5.07
C THR A 128 -8.84 -2.18 -6.57
N THR A 129 -8.40 -3.30 -7.13
CA THR A 129 -8.79 -3.75 -8.47
C THR A 129 -9.94 -4.75 -8.33
N ASP A 130 -10.99 -4.61 -9.13
CA ASP A 130 -12.12 -5.54 -9.09
C ASP A 130 -11.64 -6.99 -9.31
N PRO A 131 -11.81 -7.91 -8.35
CA PRO A 131 -11.38 -9.30 -8.50
C PRO A 131 -11.94 -9.98 -9.75
N LYS A 132 -13.15 -9.63 -10.19
CA LYS A 132 -13.79 -10.20 -11.37
C LYS A 132 -13.09 -9.80 -12.69
N SER A 133 -12.34 -8.69 -12.66
CA SER A 133 -11.57 -8.22 -13.82
C SER A 133 -10.16 -8.84 -13.90
N LEU A 134 -9.76 -9.63 -12.90
CA LEU A 134 -8.44 -10.22 -12.85
C LEU A 134 -8.38 -11.54 -13.60
N SER A 135 -7.27 -11.75 -14.31
CA SER A 135 -6.91 -13.06 -14.89
C SER A 135 -6.28 -14.02 -13.86
N LEU A 136 -6.49 -13.75 -12.57
CA LEU A 136 -5.91 -14.49 -11.46
C LEU A 136 -7.02 -15.10 -10.62
N ASP A 137 -6.88 -16.38 -10.34
CA ASP A 137 -7.70 -17.07 -9.35
C ASP A 137 -7.14 -16.78 -7.94
N ILE A 138 -7.80 -15.88 -7.23
CA ILE A 138 -7.48 -15.55 -5.84
C ILE A 138 -8.74 -15.87 -5.02
N PRO A 139 -8.75 -17.00 -4.30
CA PRO A 139 -9.87 -17.37 -3.47
C PRO A 139 -10.23 -16.30 -2.44
N ASN A 140 -11.52 -16.15 -2.15
CA ASN A 140 -12.03 -15.20 -1.15
C ASN A 140 -11.51 -13.77 -1.35
N SER A 141 -11.49 -13.30 -2.60
CA SER A 141 -11.08 -11.94 -2.93
C SER A 141 -12.27 -10.99 -2.99
N TYR A 142 -12.07 -9.78 -2.47
CA TYR A 142 -13.10 -8.75 -2.34
C TYR A 142 -12.56 -7.41 -2.81
N PHE A 143 -13.39 -6.64 -3.49
CA PHE A 143 -13.07 -5.26 -3.80
C PHE A 143 -13.20 -4.38 -2.56
N ILE A 144 -12.22 -3.51 -2.34
CA ILE A 144 -12.30 -2.40 -1.39
C ILE A 144 -11.82 -1.10 -2.05
N PRO A 145 -12.47 0.04 -1.81
CA PRO A 145 -11.92 1.33 -2.22
C PRO A 145 -10.67 1.67 -1.42
N ASN A 146 -9.91 2.66 -1.90
CA ASN A 146 -8.82 3.23 -1.09
C ASN A 146 -9.42 3.82 0.20
N PRO A 147 -8.87 3.47 1.38
CA PRO A 147 -9.40 3.97 2.63
C PRO A 147 -9.08 5.45 2.80
N CYS A 148 -10.06 6.19 3.31
CA CYS A 148 -9.92 7.53 3.83
C CYS A 148 -9.90 7.51 5.36
N ASP A 149 -9.33 8.54 5.97
CA ASP A 149 -9.31 8.71 7.41
C ASP A 149 -9.61 10.17 7.76
N HIS A 150 -10.77 10.40 8.38
CA HIS A 150 -11.23 11.73 8.74
C HIS A 150 -10.34 12.45 9.76
N SER A 151 -9.35 11.79 10.37
CA SER A 151 -8.35 12.46 11.20
C SER A 151 -7.23 13.11 10.37
N PHE A 152 -7.10 12.75 9.10
CA PHE A 152 -6.12 13.31 8.15
C PHE A 152 -6.80 14.14 7.06
N GLU A 153 -7.85 13.57 6.46
CA GLU A 153 -8.59 14.18 5.35
C GLU A 153 -9.72 15.04 5.91
N ILE A 154 -9.36 16.16 6.50
CA ILE A 154 -10.29 17.08 7.15
C ILE A 154 -10.69 18.28 6.28
N LEU A 155 -9.99 18.48 5.14
CA LEU A 155 -10.26 19.60 4.26
C LEU A 155 -11.53 19.33 3.44
N LYS A 156 -12.47 20.29 3.50
CA LYS A 156 -13.73 20.26 2.75
C LYS A 156 -13.71 21.35 1.67
N ASN A 157 -12.71 21.35 0.82
CA ASN A 157 -12.52 22.39 -0.19
C ASN A 157 -13.69 22.52 -1.16
N TYR A 158 -14.47 21.45 -1.33
CA TYR A 158 -15.69 21.45 -2.14
C TYR A 158 -16.80 22.38 -1.57
N GLU A 159 -16.72 22.79 -0.33
CA GLU A 159 -17.64 23.74 0.30
C GLU A 159 -17.21 25.21 0.08
N ASN A 160 -16.02 25.45 -0.48
CA ASN A 160 -15.45 26.76 -0.71
C ASN A 160 -15.45 27.08 -2.21
N SER A 161 -15.42 28.37 -2.55
CA SER A 161 -15.10 28.78 -3.93
C SER A 161 -13.64 28.43 -4.21
N CYS A 162 -13.41 27.63 -5.24
CA CYS A 162 -12.06 27.26 -5.65
C CYS A 162 -11.56 28.26 -6.70
N GLU A 163 -10.28 28.68 -6.57
CA GLU A 163 -9.64 29.56 -7.56
C GLU A 163 -9.37 28.81 -8.89
N ASN A 164 -9.20 27.49 -8.81
CA ASN A 164 -8.94 26.60 -9.94
C ASN A 164 -10.06 25.56 -10.06
N ASP A 165 -10.37 25.19 -11.28
CA ASP A 165 -11.41 24.19 -11.59
C ASP A 165 -10.87 22.77 -11.43
N ILE A 166 -9.60 22.56 -11.76
CA ILE A 166 -8.95 21.25 -11.73
C ILE A 166 -7.59 21.33 -11.05
N PHE A 167 -7.41 20.50 -10.03
CA PHE A 167 -6.13 20.25 -9.40
C PHE A 167 -5.59 18.88 -9.80
N PHE A 168 -4.32 18.83 -10.23
CA PHE A 168 -3.66 17.57 -10.56
C PHE A 168 -2.22 17.54 -10.06
N ALA A 169 -1.87 16.54 -9.25
CA ALA A 169 -0.52 16.32 -8.77
C ALA A 169 -0.01 14.93 -9.18
N MET A 170 1.19 14.87 -9.74
CA MET A 170 1.79 13.59 -10.17
C MET A 170 3.29 13.53 -9.94
N SER A 171 3.80 12.31 -9.81
CA SER A 171 5.23 12.03 -9.68
C SER A 171 5.94 11.71 -11.00
N HIS A 172 5.27 11.78 -12.15
CA HIS A 172 5.76 11.38 -13.48
C HIS A 172 6.37 9.96 -13.54
N GLY A 173 5.98 9.07 -12.63
CA GLY A 173 6.61 7.76 -12.51
C GLY A 173 8.06 7.81 -12.00
N VAL A 174 8.52 8.97 -11.55
CA VAL A 174 9.87 9.16 -10.99
C VAL A 174 9.98 8.39 -9.67
N HIS A 175 11.00 7.54 -9.59
CA HIS A 175 11.34 6.83 -8.37
C HIS A 175 12.76 7.23 -7.96
N ARG A 176 12.91 7.83 -6.76
CA ARG A 176 14.18 8.30 -6.22
C ARG A 176 14.93 9.31 -7.12
N GLY A 177 14.19 10.18 -7.80
CA GLY A 177 14.78 11.23 -8.62
C GLY A 177 15.12 10.84 -10.07
N GLY A 178 14.77 9.63 -10.51
CA GLY A 178 14.94 9.18 -11.90
C GLY A 178 13.68 8.53 -12.47
N LEU A 179 13.44 8.70 -13.76
CA LEU A 179 12.46 7.88 -14.48
C LEU A 179 12.96 6.43 -14.51
N LYS A 180 12.08 5.48 -14.27
CA LYS A 180 12.41 4.07 -14.49
C LYS A 180 12.62 3.84 -15.99
N ASP A 181 13.75 3.24 -16.37
CA ASP A 181 14.09 2.93 -17.76
C ASP A 181 12.92 2.23 -18.47
N GLY A 182 12.58 2.72 -19.67
CA GLY A 182 11.56 2.16 -20.54
C GLY A 182 10.10 2.41 -20.12
N LYS A 183 9.83 3.26 -19.11
CA LYS A 183 8.45 3.61 -18.72
C LYS A 183 8.10 5.02 -19.21
N THR A 184 7.11 5.11 -20.09
CA THR A 184 6.43 6.35 -20.44
C THR A 184 5.28 6.59 -19.47
N ASP A 185 5.16 7.80 -18.94
CA ASP A 185 4.01 8.19 -18.13
C ASP A 185 2.95 8.84 -19.03
N ASN A 186 1.91 8.06 -19.36
CA ASN A 186 0.82 8.53 -20.20
C ASN A 186 -0.05 9.61 -19.51
N ARG A 187 0.13 9.88 -18.21
CA ARG A 187 -0.61 10.90 -17.47
C ARG A 187 -0.32 12.30 -17.98
N GLU A 188 0.94 12.59 -18.29
CA GLU A 188 1.33 13.87 -18.89
C GLU A 188 0.63 14.11 -20.23
N GLN A 189 0.63 13.11 -21.12
CA GLN A 189 -0.06 13.19 -22.39
C GLN A 189 -1.57 13.38 -22.20
N PHE A 190 -2.15 12.71 -21.23
CA PHE A 190 -3.55 12.84 -20.89
C PHE A 190 -3.88 14.27 -20.42
N ILE A 191 -3.11 14.80 -19.48
CA ILE A 191 -3.30 16.16 -18.94
C ILE A 191 -3.14 17.21 -20.04
N ASN A 192 -2.08 17.12 -20.86
CA ASN A 192 -1.88 18.02 -21.98
C ASN A 192 -3.07 18.00 -22.97
N LYS A 193 -3.64 16.83 -23.23
CA LYS A 193 -4.82 16.68 -24.07
C LYS A 193 -6.07 17.28 -23.43
N LEU A 194 -6.20 17.15 -22.11
CA LEU A 194 -7.31 17.71 -21.35
C LEU A 194 -7.27 19.24 -21.37
N ILE A 195 -6.11 19.85 -21.11
CA ILE A 195 -5.89 21.30 -21.16
C ILE A 195 -6.22 21.85 -22.57
N LYS A 196 -5.69 21.20 -23.61
CA LYS A 196 -5.92 21.64 -25.01
C LYS A 196 -7.39 21.61 -25.39
N LYS A 197 -8.17 20.69 -24.83
CA LYS A 197 -9.61 20.56 -25.13
C LYS A 197 -10.50 21.49 -24.30
N ASN A 198 -10.04 21.96 -23.16
CA ASN A 198 -10.85 22.71 -22.20
C ASN A 198 -10.12 24.01 -21.81
N LYS A 199 -10.01 24.92 -22.77
CA LYS A 199 -9.26 26.18 -22.62
C LYS A 199 -9.86 27.14 -21.60
N ASP A 200 -11.14 26.98 -21.31
CA ASP A 200 -11.89 27.83 -20.37
C ASP A 200 -11.71 27.39 -18.91
N LEU A 201 -11.14 26.20 -18.67
CA LEU A 201 -10.89 25.70 -17.33
C LEU A 201 -9.51 26.14 -16.81
N LYS A 202 -9.50 26.51 -15.54
CA LYS A 202 -8.26 26.82 -14.80
C LYS A 202 -7.68 25.56 -14.18
N PHE A 203 -6.45 25.26 -14.56
CA PHE A 203 -5.70 24.09 -14.07
C PHE A 203 -4.64 24.50 -13.10
N ASP A 204 -4.50 23.75 -12.02
CA ASP A 204 -3.38 23.82 -11.07
C ASP A 204 -2.65 22.46 -11.08
N ILE A 205 -1.42 22.44 -11.63
CA ILE A 205 -0.70 21.21 -11.93
C ILE A 205 0.65 21.18 -11.22
N TYR A 206 0.86 20.12 -10.44
CA TYR A 206 2.10 19.86 -9.73
C TYR A 206 2.81 18.62 -10.27
N GLY A 207 4.06 18.80 -10.66
CA GLY A 207 4.99 17.73 -11.03
C GLY A 207 6.19 17.67 -10.10
N MET A 208 6.99 16.61 -10.17
CA MET A 208 8.27 16.56 -9.45
C MET A 208 9.31 17.47 -10.13
N ASN A 209 10.13 18.16 -9.33
CA ASN A 209 11.08 19.19 -9.74
C ASN A 209 12.15 18.77 -10.79
N ASN A 210 12.28 17.50 -11.11
CA ASN A 210 13.28 17.00 -12.06
C ASN A 210 12.72 16.68 -13.43
N VAL A 211 11.48 17.08 -13.69
CA VAL A 211 10.81 16.92 -14.99
C VAL A 211 10.60 18.31 -15.56
N GLN A 212 10.83 18.47 -16.86
CA GLN A 212 10.62 19.76 -17.51
C GLN A 212 9.18 20.24 -17.28
N PRO A 213 8.98 21.54 -17.05
CA PRO A 213 7.63 22.07 -16.87
C PRO A 213 6.78 21.76 -18.11
N ILE A 214 5.56 21.35 -17.87
CA ILE A 214 4.54 21.07 -18.89
C ILE A 214 4.13 22.38 -19.54
#